data_feaba9a8562241b53c83748d6e629924
#
_entry.id   feaba9a8562241b53c83748d6e629924
#
_cell.length_a   1.000
_cell.length_b   1.000
_cell.length_c   1.000
_cell.angle_alpha   90.00
_cell.angle_beta   90.00
_cell.angle_gamma   90.00
#
_symmetry.space_group_name_H-M   'P 1'
#
loop_
_entity.id
_entity.type
_entity.pdbx_description
1 polymer ?
#
loop_
_entity_poly.entity_id
_entity_poly.type
_entity_poly.pdbx_seq_one_letter_code
_entity_poly.pdbx_strand_id
1 'polypeptide(L)'
;EAAWQSAEVDALYRLAAAGVRVPRPYNFHDGVLLMELVTDAHGDAAPRLNDVAFSADEARAHHATLLQEVVRMLCAGVVHGDLSEFNILLAADGPVVIDLPQAVDAAGNNHAARMLLRDVANLRDFFARFDADLATTDYGPEIWELYRRGALHPEIVLSGFFEHDLTQARSVGGEHLLLD
;
A
#
# COMPACT_ATOMS: atom_id res chain seq x y z
N GLU A 1 4.46 -14.99 20.67
CA GLU A 1 5.56 -14.67 19.70
C GLU A 1 5.51 -15.58 18.46
N ALA A 2 5.43 -16.92 18.61
CA ALA A 2 5.44 -17.86 17.46
C ALA A 2 4.26 -17.67 16.49
N ALA A 3 3.07 -17.35 16.97
CA ALA A 3 1.89 -17.14 16.11
C ALA A 3 1.97 -15.83 15.32
N TRP A 4 2.64 -14.84 15.86
CA TRP A 4 2.82 -13.54 15.22
C TRP A 4 3.88 -13.58 14.11
N GLN A 5 4.99 -14.26 14.35
CA GLN A 5 6.02 -14.54 13.34
C GLN A 5 5.48 -15.34 12.15
N SER A 6 4.54 -16.28 12.43
CA SER A 6 3.86 -17.06 11.39
C SER A 6 2.99 -16.18 10.47
N ALA A 7 2.23 -15.23 11.01
CA ALA A 7 1.32 -14.39 10.24
C ALA A 7 2.08 -13.44 9.28
N GLU A 8 3.20 -12.85 9.71
CA GLU A 8 4.06 -12.01 8.87
C GLU A 8 4.70 -12.82 7.74
N VAL A 9 5.22 -14.01 8.05
CA VAL A 9 5.81 -14.92 7.07
C VAL A 9 4.76 -15.39 6.06
N ASP A 10 3.57 -15.75 6.52
CA ASP A 10 2.47 -16.15 5.65
C ASP A 10 2.05 -15.01 4.70
N ALA A 11 1.99 -13.77 5.20
CA ALA A 11 1.73 -12.59 4.38
C ALA A 11 2.81 -12.39 3.31
N LEU A 12 4.09 -12.55 3.67
CA LEU A 12 5.21 -12.43 2.73
C LEU A 12 5.12 -13.46 1.60
N TYR A 13 4.90 -14.73 1.92
CA TYR A 13 4.73 -15.79 0.91
C TYR A 13 3.50 -15.55 0.03
N ARG A 14 2.39 -15.13 0.62
CA ARG A 14 1.16 -14.83 -0.11
C ARG A 14 1.35 -13.69 -1.10
N LEU A 15 2.00 -12.60 -0.69
CA LEU A 15 2.28 -11.45 -1.54
C LEU A 15 3.29 -11.78 -2.64
N ALA A 16 4.36 -12.51 -2.33
CA ALA A 16 5.32 -12.97 -3.33
C ALA A 16 4.66 -13.84 -4.39
N ALA A 17 3.79 -14.78 -3.99
CA ALA A 17 3.02 -15.63 -4.91
C ALA A 17 2.04 -14.84 -5.79
N ALA A 18 1.52 -13.72 -5.29
CA ALA A 18 0.62 -12.82 -6.02
C ALA A 18 1.35 -11.85 -6.97
N GLY A 19 2.69 -11.92 -7.05
CA GLY A 19 3.50 -11.06 -7.90
C GLY A 19 3.74 -9.65 -7.35
N VAL A 20 3.48 -9.43 -6.06
CA VAL A 20 3.85 -8.19 -5.38
C VAL A 20 5.36 -8.15 -5.20
N ARG A 21 5.99 -6.99 -5.45
CA ARG A 21 7.43 -6.83 -5.26
C ARG A 21 7.73 -6.65 -3.76
N VAL A 22 7.97 -7.76 -3.12
CA VAL A 22 8.46 -7.92 -1.74
C VAL A 22 9.80 -8.66 -1.79
N PRO A 23 10.63 -8.67 -0.73
CA PRO A 23 11.80 -9.54 -0.67
C PRO A 23 11.38 -10.99 -0.91
N ARG A 24 12.04 -11.69 -1.84
CA ARG A 24 11.70 -13.07 -2.17
C ARG A 24 11.98 -13.97 -0.97
N PRO A 25 10.95 -14.67 -0.42
CA PRO A 25 11.18 -15.68 0.61
C PRO A 25 11.75 -16.94 -0.01
N TYR A 26 12.79 -17.50 0.58
CA TYR A 26 13.42 -18.75 0.13
C TYR A 26 13.06 -19.93 1.03
N ASN A 27 13.08 -19.73 2.34
CA ASN A 27 12.77 -20.77 3.31
C ASN A 27 12.40 -20.20 4.66
N PHE A 28 11.55 -20.91 5.38
CA PHE A 28 11.24 -20.63 6.78
C PHE A 28 11.32 -21.93 7.60
N HIS A 29 12.25 -22.00 8.53
CA HIS A 29 12.47 -23.18 9.37
C HIS A 29 12.91 -22.77 10.77
N ASP A 30 12.35 -23.41 11.79
CA ASP A 30 12.66 -23.17 13.21
C ASP A 30 12.62 -21.68 13.63
N GLY A 31 11.63 -20.93 13.09
CA GLY A 31 11.49 -19.50 13.38
C GLY A 31 12.47 -18.60 12.64
N VAL A 32 13.27 -19.14 11.73
CA VAL A 32 14.23 -18.38 10.90
C VAL A 32 13.71 -18.25 9.46
N LEU A 33 13.56 -17.03 9.00
CA LEU A 33 13.21 -16.70 7.62
C LEU A 33 14.47 -16.42 6.81
N LEU A 34 14.69 -17.20 5.76
CA LEU A 34 15.68 -16.92 4.72
C LEU A 34 14.98 -16.21 3.56
N MET A 35 15.42 -15.00 3.25
CA MET A 35 14.85 -14.21 2.16
C MET A 35 15.92 -13.43 1.39
N GLU A 36 15.53 -12.84 0.27
CA GLU A 36 16.35 -12.00 -0.58
C GLU A 36 17.00 -10.85 0.20
N LEU A 37 18.27 -10.63 -0.02
CA LEU A 37 18.92 -9.36 0.28
C LEU A 37 18.61 -8.41 -0.88
N VAL A 38 17.74 -7.44 -0.65
CA VAL A 38 17.37 -6.44 -1.67
C VAL A 38 18.56 -5.51 -1.88
N THR A 39 19.02 -5.39 -3.13
CA THR A 39 20.19 -4.60 -3.48
C THR A 39 19.87 -3.51 -4.50
N ASP A 40 20.67 -2.45 -4.49
CA ASP A 40 20.65 -1.39 -5.50
C ASP A 40 21.42 -1.81 -6.78
N ALA A 41 21.54 -0.87 -7.72
CA ALA A 41 22.23 -1.11 -9.00
C ALA A 41 23.74 -1.37 -8.86
N HIS A 42 24.34 -1.06 -7.71
CA HIS A 42 25.73 -1.31 -7.41
C HIS A 42 25.98 -2.63 -6.67
N GLY A 43 24.90 -3.32 -6.27
CA GLY A 43 24.96 -4.54 -5.47
C GLY A 43 25.06 -4.29 -3.96
N ASP A 44 24.96 -3.04 -3.53
CA ASP A 44 24.90 -2.66 -2.13
C ASP A 44 23.46 -2.82 -1.61
N ALA A 45 23.31 -2.89 -0.28
CA ALA A 45 21.98 -2.95 0.33
C ALA A 45 21.11 -1.76 -0.13
N ALA A 46 19.92 -2.04 -0.65
CA ALA A 46 19.04 -1.01 -1.19
C ALA A 46 18.63 0.01 -0.12
N PRO A 47 18.68 1.32 -0.44
CA PRO A 47 18.26 2.38 0.49
C PRO A 47 16.74 2.36 0.66
N ARG A 48 16.26 2.94 1.75
CA ARG A 48 14.84 3.27 1.91
C ARG A 48 14.48 4.47 1.05
N LEU A 49 13.22 4.57 0.62
CA LEU A 49 12.75 5.73 -0.14
C LEU A 49 13.04 7.05 0.56
N ASN A 50 12.90 7.07 1.89
CA ASN A 50 13.17 8.27 2.69
C ASN A 50 14.61 8.81 2.54
N ASP A 51 15.55 7.96 2.17
CA ASP A 51 16.97 8.31 2.04
C ASP A 51 17.36 8.72 0.62
N VAL A 52 16.39 8.77 -0.30
CA VAL A 52 16.60 9.08 -1.72
C VAL A 52 15.85 10.34 -2.12
N ALA A 53 16.48 11.18 -2.94
CA ALA A 53 15.83 12.30 -3.59
C ALA A 53 15.50 11.93 -5.05
N PHE A 54 14.37 12.42 -5.55
CA PHE A 54 13.84 12.10 -6.87
C PHE A 54 13.63 13.37 -7.71
N SER A 55 13.80 13.26 -9.02
CA SER A 55 13.19 14.19 -9.95
C SER A 55 11.66 14.01 -9.96
N ALA A 56 10.93 14.99 -10.50
CA ALA A 56 9.48 14.89 -10.63
C ALA A 56 9.05 13.66 -11.45
N ASP A 57 9.76 13.36 -12.53
CA ASP A 57 9.46 12.21 -13.38
C ASP A 57 9.73 10.87 -12.68
N GLU A 58 10.83 10.77 -11.94
CA GLU A 58 11.13 9.57 -11.11
C GLU A 58 10.08 9.38 -10.01
N ALA A 59 9.72 10.46 -9.32
CA ALA A 59 8.69 10.43 -8.28
C ALA A 59 7.35 9.93 -8.83
N ARG A 60 6.95 10.43 -9.99
CA ARG A 60 5.72 10.03 -10.68
C ARG A 60 5.76 8.56 -11.08
N ALA A 61 6.88 8.09 -11.62
CA ALA A 61 7.05 6.71 -12.04
C ALA A 61 7.01 5.74 -10.83
N HIS A 62 7.73 6.04 -9.75
CA HIS A 62 7.75 5.21 -8.55
C HIS A 62 6.41 5.22 -7.82
N HIS A 63 5.73 6.36 -7.75
CA HIS A 63 4.38 6.45 -7.21
C HIS A 63 3.40 5.55 -7.98
N ALA A 64 3.41 5.61 -9.30
CA ALA A 64 2.57 4.77 -10.14
C ALA A 64 2.86 3.27 -9.94
N THR A 65 4.14 2.89 -9.85
CA THR A 65 4.54 1.50 -9.56
C THR A 65 4.01 1.04 -8.21
N LEU A 66 4.15 1.85 -7.17
CA LEU A 66 3.69 1.50 -5.82
C LEU A 66 2.17 1.42 -5.71
N LEU A 67 1.43 2.26 -6.43
CA LEU A 67 -0.03 2.13 -6.51
C LEU A 67 -0.43 0.79 -7.12
N GLN A 68 0.29 0.32 -8.14
CA GLN A 68 0.05 -1.01 -8.70
C GLN A 68 0.36 -2.13 -7.71
N GLU A 69 1.41 -1.99 -6.90
CA GLU A 69 1.70 -2.96 -5.82
C GLU A 69 0.58 -2.97 -4.77
N VAL A 70 0.06 -1.79 -4.37
CA VAL A 70 -1.11 -1.70 -3.47
C VAL A 70 -2.33 -2.41 -4.07
N VAL A 71 -2.60 -2.22 -5.35
CA VAL A 71 -3.70 -2.92 -6.05
C VAL A 71 -3.48 -4.44 -6.03
N ARG A 72 -2.27 -4.92 -6.33
CA ARG A 72 -1.95 -6.37 -6.29
C ARG A 72 -2.09 -6.95 -4.88
N MET A 73 -1.62 -6.23 -3.86
CA MET A 73 -1.81 -6.63 -2.45
C MET A 73 -3.28 -6.78 -2.13
N LEU A 74 -4.11 -5.81 -2.49
CA LEU A 74 -5.54 -5.83 -2.21
C LEU A 74 -6.26 -6.93 -3.01
N CYS A 75 -5.85 -7.19 -4.26
CA CYS A 75 -6.35 -8.33 -5.04
C CYS A 75 -5.98 -9.68 -4.39
N ALA A 76 -4.84 -9.76 -3.69
CA ALA A 76 -4.47 -10.91 -2.87
C ALA A 76 -5.19 -10.95 -1.50
N GLY A 77 -6.04 -9.97 -1.22
CA GLY A 77 -6.80 -9.84 0.03
C GLY A 77 -6.00 -9.28 1.19
N VAL A 78 -4.91 -8.54 0.94
CA VAL A 78 -4.01 -8.01 1.96
C VAL A 78 -3.94 -6.49 1.89
N VAL A 79 -4.03 -5.84 3.04
CA VAL A 79 -3.69 -4.42 3.24
C VAL A 79 -2.44 -4.35 4.10
N HIS A 80 -1.45 -3.56 3.70
CA HIS A 80 -0.17 -3.44 4.43
C HIS A 80 -0.37 -2.88 5.85
N GLY A 81 -1.09 -1.78 5.96
CA GLY A 81 -1.48 -1.18 7.23
C GLY A 81 -0.46 -0.24 7.85
N ASP A 82 0.75 -0.14 7.29
CA ASP A 82 1.79 0.80 7.71
C ASP A 82 2.71 1.19 6.55
N LEU A 83 2.16 1.27 5.33
CA LEU A 83 2.95 1.58 4.14
C LEU A 83 3.38 3.06 4.17
N SER A 84 4.69 3.28 4.03
CA SER A 84 5.30 4.60 4.03
C SER A 84 6.68 4.55 3.37
N GLU A 85 7.29 5.71 3.19
CA GLU A 85 8.67 5.85 2.69
C GLU A 85 9.73 5.12 3.53
N PHE A 86 9.41 4.75 4.76
CA PHE A 86 10.29 4.00 5.67
C PHE A 86 10.23 2.49 5.45
N ASN A 87 9.13 1.99 4.88
CA ASN A 87 8.85 0.57 4.66
C ASN A 87 8.92 0.19 3.18
N ILE A 88 9.66 0.94 2.40
CA ILE A 88 9.90 0.69 0.99
C ILE A 88 11.39 0.87 0.72
N LEU A 89 12.02 -0.13 0.09
CA LEU A 89 13.39 -0.06 -0.39
C LEU A 89 13.40 0.29 -1.88
N LEU A 90 14.41 1.02 -2.32
CA LEU A 90 14.64 1.30 -3.74
C LEU A 90 15.72 0.36 -4.27
N ALA A 91 15.29 -0.75 -4.85
CA ALA A 91 16.17 -1.72 -5.50
C ALA A 91 16.54 -1.28 -6.94
N ALA A 92 17.47 -2.02 -7.53
CA ALA A 92 17.87 -1.81 -8.92
C ALA A 92 16.69 -1.92 -9.91
N ASP A 93 15.71 -2.77 -9.61
CA ASP A 93 14.52 -3.03 -10.42
C ASP A 93 13.29 -2.20 -10.00
N GLY A 94 13.42 -1.33 -9.02
CA GLY A 94 12.36 -0.44 -8.55
C GLY A 94 12.01 -0.60 -7.07
N PRO A 95 10.88 -0.03 -6.63
CA PRO A 95 10.44 -0.08 -5.23
C PRO A 95 10.11 -1.50 -4.77
N VAL A 96 10.51 -1.83 -3.55
CA VAL A 96 10.27 -3.11 -2.88
C VAL A 96 9.59 -2.85 -1.53
N VAL A 97 8.40 -3.41 -1.35
CA VAL A 97 7.63 -3.28 -0.10
C VAL A 97 8.20 -4.23 0.94
N ILE A 98 8.46 -3.73 2.14
CA ILE A 98 8.98 -4.50 3.27
C ILE A 98 8.12 -4.25 4.52
N ASP A 99 8.40 -4.99 5.58
CA ASP A 99 7.86 -4.77 6.93
C ASP A 99 6.35 -5.00 7.02
N LEU A 100 5.95 -6.26 7.08
CA LEU A 100 4.56 -6.72 7.02
C LEU A 100 3.87 -7.01 8.37
N PRO A 101 4.42 -6.65 9.55
CA PRO A 101 3.81 -7.04 10.82
C PRO A 101 2.44 -6.44 11.08
N GLN A 102 2.10 -5.35 10.41
CA GLN A 102 0.79 -4.68 10.48
C GLN A 102 -0.17 -5.12 9.38
N ALA A 103 0.26 -6.00 8.47
CA ALA A 103 -0.57 -6.48 7.37
C ALA A 103 -1.83 -7.20 7.88
N VAL A 104 -2.96 -6.90 7.26
CA VAL A 104 -4.28 -7.44 7.65
C VAL A 104 -5.00 -8.03 6.45
N ASP A 105 -5.93 -8.96 6.73
CA ASP A 105 -6.89 -9.45 5.75
C ASP A 105 -7.91 -8.35 5.42
N ALA A 106 -8.03 -8.01 4.15
CA ALA A 106 -8.92 -6.95 3.68
C ALA A 106 -10.41 -7.26 3.92
N ALA A 107 -10.80 -8.52 3.82
CA ALA A 107 -12.18 -8.95 4.00
C ALA A 107 -12.55 -9.15 5.48
N GLY A 108 -11.59 -9.59 6.30
CA GLY A 108 -11.81 -9.95 7.71
C GLY A 108 -11.59 -8.81 8.71
N ASN A 109 -11.05 -7.68 8.29
CA ASN A 109 -10.71 -6.57 9.19
C ASN A 109 -11.59 -5.34 8.92
N ASN A 110 -12.37 -4.94 9.91
CA ASN A 110 -13.28 -3.78 9.83
C ASN A 110 -12.53 -2.43 9.64
N HIS A 111 -11.23 -2.40 9.86
CA HIS A 111 -10.40 -1.21 9.70
C HIS A 111 -9.60 -1.19 8.40
N ALA A 112 -9.70 -2.24 7.57
CA ALA A 112 -8.92 -2.39 6.35
C ALA A 112 -9.07 -1.20 5.39
N ALA A 113 -10.29 -0.70 5.19
CA ALA A 113 -10.56 0.49 4.36
C ALA A 113 -9.74 1.70 4.83
N ARG A 114 -9.83 2.02 6.12
CA ARG A 114 -9.11 3.16 6.72
C ARG A 114 -7.59 2.98 6.63
N MET A 115 -7.10 1.75 6.83
CA MET A 115 -5.68 1.44 6.72
C MET A 115 -5.19 1.62 5.28
N LEU A 116 -5.92 1.12 4.30
CA LEU A 116 -5.61 1.32 2.88
C LEU A 116 -5.56 2.81 2.49
N LEU A 117 -6.59 3.57 2.89
CA LEU A 117 -6.63 5.01 2.60
C LEU A 117 -5.41 5.74 3.19
N ARG A 118 -5.01 5.38 4.40
CA ARG A 118 -3.81 5.93 5.04
C ARG A 118 -2.53 5.53 4.32
N ASP A 119 -2.38 4.26 3.95
CA ASP A 119 -1.22 3.76 3.20
C ASP A 119 -1.06 4.52 1.88
N VAL A 120 -2.13 4.68 1.10
CA VAL A 120 -2.12 5.41 -0.18
C VAL A 120 -1.86 6.91 0.03
N ALA A 121 -2.44 7.52 1.07
CA ALA A 121 -2.18 8.92 1.39
C ALA A 121 -0.71 9.16 1.78
N ASN A 122 -0.08 8.25 2.54
CA ASN A 122 1.34 8.35 2.88
C ASN A 122 2.23 8.36 1.64
N LEU A 123 1.94 7.48 0.66
CA LEU A 123 2.67 7.46 -0.62
C LEU A 123 2.49 8.76 -1.39
N ARG A 124 1.25 9.22 -1.53
CA ARG A 124 0.95 10.50 -2.18
C ARG A 124 1.73 11.66 -1.55
N ASP A 125 1.64 11.78 -0.24
CA ASP A 125 2.23 12.91 0.50
C ASP A 125 3.77 12.89 0.43
N PHE A 126 4.38 11.72 0.43
CA PHE A 126 5.81 11.58 0.22
C PHE A 126 6.24 12.03 -1.18
N PHE A 127 5.63 11.48 -2.23
CA PHE A 127 6.01 11.79 -3.61
C PHE A 127 5.59 13.20 -4.06
N ALA A 128 4.54 13.78 -3.45
CA ALA A 128 4.14 15.17 -3.70
C ALA A 128 5.21 16.19 -3.29
N ARG A 129 6.19 15.80 -2.48
CA ARG A 129 7.36 16.63 -2.15
C ARG A 129 8.26 16.87 -3.37
N PHE A 130 8.20 15.98 -4.35
CA PHE A 130 9.02 16.02 -5.58
C PHE A 130 8.21 16.40 -6.82
N ASP A 131 6.90 16.07 -6.83
CA ASP A 131 5.95 16.45 -7.88
C ASP A 131 4.63 16.91 -7.24
N ALA A 132 4.44 18.23 -7.18
CA ALA A 132 3.28 18.84 -6.52
C ALA A 132 1.92 18.44 -7.13
N ASP A 133 1.89 18.01 -8.39
CA ASP A 133 0.65 17.57 -9.05
C ASP A 133 0.08 16.31 -8.39
N LEU A 134 0.93 15.48 -7.79
CA LEU A 134 0.50 14.30 -7.07
C LEU A 134 -0.35 14.60 -5.83
N ALA A 135 -0.20 15.78 -5.23
CA ALA A 135 -0.94 16.16 -4.02
C ALA A 135 -2.46 16.20 -4.21
N THR A 136 -2.93 16.38 -5.44
CA THR A 136 -4.35 16.46 -5.78
C THR A 136 -4.99 15.13 -6.16
N THR A 137 -4.22 14.05 -6.18
CA THR A 137 -4.71 12.71 -6.52
C THR A 137 -5.44 12.07 -5.35
N ASP A 138 -6.43 11.23 -5.64
CA ASP A 138 -7.28 10.57 -4.64
C ASP A 138 -7.47 9.08 -4.96
N TYR A 139 -6.35 8.36 -5.10
CA TYR A 139 -6.33 6.95 -5.48
C TYR A 139 -6.87 6.01 -4.40
N GLY A 140 -6.74 6.35 -3.12
CA GLY A 140 -7.17 5.50 -2.03
C GLY A 140 -8.65 5.14 -2.08
N PRO A 141 -9.55 6.13 -2.08
CA PRO A 141 -10.99 5.88 -2.23
C PRO A 141 -11.36 5.18 -3.54
N GLU A 142 -10.70 5.52 -4.66
CA GLU A 142 -10.91 4.87 -5.95
C GLU A 142 -10.60 3.36 -5.87
N ILE A 143 -9.44 3.00 -5.35
CA ILE A 143 -9.01 1.60 -5.21
C ILE A 143 -9.96 0.83 -4.29
N TRP A 144 -10.32 1.41 -3.14
CA TRP A 144 -11.22 0.75 -2.20
C TRP A 144 -12.62 0.52 -2.78
N GLU A 145 -13.16 1.50 -3.49
CA GLU A 145 -14.48 1.35 -4.11
C GLU A 145 -14.48 0.28 -5.21
N LEU A 146 -13.43 0.23 -6.04
CA LEU A 146 -13.26 -0.84 -7.03
C LEU A 146 -13.19 -2.22 -6.37
N TYR A 147 -12.45 -2.34 -5.27
CA TYR A 147 -12.38 -3.57 -4.48
C TYR A 147 -13.74 -3.97 -3.93
N ARG A 148 -14.44 -3.05 -3.30
CA ARG A 148 -15.76 -3.27 -2.70
C ARG A 148 -16.81 -3.75 -3.72
N ARG A 149 -16.70 -3.28 -4.96
CA ARG A 149 -17.58 -3.69 -6.07
C ARG A 149 -17.15 -5.00 -6.74
N GLY A 150 -16.03 -5.57 -6.38
CA GLY A 150 -15.46 -6.72 -7.07
C GLY A 150 -14.93 -6.41 -8.47
N ALA A 151 -14.62 -5.13 -8.76
CA ALA A 151 -14.12 -4.65 -10.05
C ALA A 151 -12.61 -4.44 -10.08
N LEU A 152 -11.93 -4.59 -8.94
CA LEU A 152 -10.47 -4.43 -8.85
C LEU A 152 -9.75 -5.65 -9.46
N HIS A 153 -8.77 -5.39 -10.32
CA HIS A 153 -7.88 -6.41 -10.88
C HIS A 153 -6.46 -5.85 -11.02
N PRO A 154 -5.40 -6.71 -11.08
CA PRO A 154 -4.01 -6.25 -11.04
C PRO A 154 -3.58 -5.28 -12.13
N GLU A 155 -4.24 -5.31 -13.29
CA GLU A 155 -3.93 -4.45 -14.46
C GLU A 155 -4.91 -3.28 -14.60
N ILE A 156 -5.66 -2.94 -13.55
CA ILE A 156 -6.62 -1.83 -13.61
C ILE A 156 -5.90 -0.51 -13.86
N VAL A 157 -6.50 0.31 -14.72
CA VAL A 157 -6.06 1.68 -14.93
C VAL A 157 -6.80 2.59 -13.95
N LEU A 158 -6.06 3.25 -13.08
CA LEU A 158 -6.59 4.17 -12.09
C LEU A 158 -6.64 5.59 -12.67
N SER A 159 -7.69 6.35 -12.31
CA SER A 159 -7.85 7.73 -12.76
C SER A 159 -7.14 8.75 -11.86
N GLY A 160 -6.96 8.40 -10.58
CA GLY A 160 -6.46 9.31 -9.55
C GLY A 160 -7.49 10.35 -9.11
N PHE A 161 -8.73 10.15 -9.50
CA PHE A 161 -9.84 11.02 -9.16
C PHE A 161 -10.99 10.22 -8.53
N PHE A 162 -11.60 10.75 -7.48
CA PHE A 162 -12.75 10.15 -6.82
C PHE A 162 -13.76 11.20 -6.41
N GLU A 163 -15.01 11.05 -6.86
CA GLU A 163 -16.11 11.90 -6.43
C GLU A 163 -16.64 11.41 -5.09
N HIS A 164 -16.40 12.19 -4.04
CA HIS A 164 -17.03 11.97 -2.76
C HIS A 164 -18.52 12.33 -2.84
N ASP A 165 -19.40 11.35 -2.67
CA ASP A 165 -20.83 11.59 -2.58
C ASP A 165 -21.17 12.33 -1.26
N LEU A 166 -21.32 13.63 -1.34
CA LEU A 166 -21.64 14.50 -0.21
C LEU A 166 -23.08 14.34 0.30
N THR A 167 -23.90 13.51 -0.36
CA THR A 167 -25.29 13.30 0.02
C THR A 167 -25.47 12.48 1.29
N GLN A 168 -24.50 11.63 1.65
CA GLN A 168 -24.56 10.86 2.90
C GLN A 168 -24.23 11.67 4.16
N ALA A 169 -23.53 12.78 4.05
CA ALA A 169 -23.20 13.63 5.20
C ALA A 169 -24.39 14.48 5.70
N ARG A 170 -25.44 14.62 4.91
CA ARG A 170 -26.64 15.39 5.28
C ARG A 170 -27.69 14.60 6.04
N SER A 171 -27.65 13.28 6.06
CA SER A 171 -28.65 12.44 6.73
C SER A 171 -28.35 12.16 8.21
N VAL A 172 -27.17 12.51 8.71
CA VAL A 172 -26.78 12.30 10.13
C VAL A 172 -26.93 13.57 10.96
N GLY A 173 -27.14 14.73 10.33
CA GLY A 173 -27.25 16.03 10.99
C GLY A 173 -28.67 16.57 11.19
N GLY A 174 -29.72 15.78 10.91
CA GLY A 174 -31.10 16.26 10.80
C GLY A 174 -32.10 15.84 11.88
N GLU A 175 -31.67 15.29 13.00
CA GLU A 175 -32.58 14.92 14.10
C GLU A 175 -32.05 15.32 15.46
N HIS A 176 -32.03 16.62 15.76
CA HIS A 176 -32.15 17.14 17.13
C HIS A 176 -32.29 18.66 17.09
N LEU A 177 -33.48 19.10 16.81
CA LEU A 177 -33.94 20.45 17.26
C LEU A 177 -35.44 20.55 16.95
N LEU A 178 -36.25 20.03 17.85
CA LEU A 178 -37.61 20.50 18.19
C LEU A 178 -38.06 19.68 19.40
N LEU A 179 -37.96 20.32 20.55
CA LEU A 179 -38.96 20.25 21.62
C LEU A 179 -38.48 21.11 22.80
N ASP A 180 -39.26 22.16 22.98
CA ASP A 180 -39.48 23.05 24.15
C ASP A 180 -38.42 24.13 24.41
#